data_e585cac3979d476c6ab1aff610e3f9a8
#
_entry.id   e585cac3979d476c6ab1aff610e3f9a8
#
_cell.length_a   1.000
_cell.length_b   1.000
_cell.length_c   1.000
_cell.angle_alpha   90.00
_cell.angle_beta   90.00
_cell.angle_gamma   90.00
#
_symmetry.space_group_name_H-M   'P 1'
#
loop_
_entity.id
_entity.type
_entity.pdbx_description
1 polymer ?
#
loop_
_entity_poly.entity_id
_entity_poly.type
_entity_poly.pdbx_seq_one_letter_code
_entity_poly.pdbx_strand_id
1 'polypeptide(L)'
;MKSIIPNTLTSLNLACGCLAVLSFLNHFYYLGIILIFISTIADFFDGFAARLLNVQSDMGKELDSLADMVSFGFVPGTILYITFCKANHIASFQEIIETQNYLPFLGFLVTIFSAVRLAKFNTDKRQTNSFIGLPTPANTLFFLTIPLIWLNQSLDKELWYEVIISNNIFLITTTLLSSYLLI
;
A
#
# COMPACT_ATOMS: atom_id res chain seq x y z
N MET A 1 -17.45 5.90 -25.32
CA MET A 1 -18.34 5.85 -24.13
C MET A 1 -18.15 4.60 -23.26
N LYS A 2 -17.98 3.40 -23.84
CA LYS A 2 -17.85 2.16 -23.03
C LYS A 2 -16.58 2.09 -22.17
N SER A 3 -15.47 2.72 -22.58
CA SER A 3 -14.21 2.81 -21.80
C SER A 3 -14.28 3.73 -20.57
N ILE A 4 -15.34 4.55 -20.48
CA ILE A 4 -15.52 5.45 -19.33
C ILE A 4 -15.74 4.66 -18.04
N ILE A 5 -16.48 3.53 -18.09
CA ILE A 5 -16.82 2.74 -16.92
C ILE A 5 -15.55 2.19 -16.22
N PRO A 6 -14.67 1.42 -16.88
CA PRO A 6 -13.45 0.94 -16.21
C PRO A 6 -12.58 2.11 -15.75
N ASN A 7 -12.33 3.13 -16.56
CA ASN A 7 -11.49 4.26 -16.17
C ASN A 7 -12.05 5.03 -14.95
N THR A 8 -13.38 5.08 -14.77
CA THR A 8 -14.00 5.69 -13.58
C THR A 8 -13.74 4.84 -12.35
N LEU A 9 -13.80 3.50 -12.44
CA LEU A 9 -13.47 2.60 -11.35
C LEU A 9 -11.99 2.71 -10.96
N THR A 10 -11.08 2.76 -11.93
CA THR A 10 -9.66 3.00 -11.69
C THR A 10 -9.42 4.36 -11.03
N SER A 11 -10.14 5.41 -11.46
CA SER A 11 -10.07 6.72 -10.81
C SER A 11 -10.59 6.69 -9.37
N LEU A 12 -11.62 5.88 -9.09
CA LEU A 12 -12.13 5.65 -7.73
C LEU A 12 -11.09 4.91 -6.88
N ASN A 13 -10.43 3.86 -7.42
CA ASN A 13 -9.31 3.19 -6.79
C ASN A 13 -8.24 4.23 -6.36
N LEU A 14 -7.77 5.05 -7.30
CA LEU A 14 -6.78 6.10 -7.03
C LEU A 14 -7.24 7.08 -5.95
N ALA A 15 -8.48 7.58 -6.04
CA ALA A 15 -9.02 8.53 -5.07
C ALA A 15 -9.10 7.92 -3.66
N CYS A 16 -9.56 6.68 -3.54
CA CYS A 16 -9.58 5.95 -2.28
C CYS A 16 -8.16 5.74 -1.71
N GLY A 17 -7.18 5.43 -2.56
CA GLY A 17 -5.77 5.32 -2.16
C GLY A 17 -5.22 6.63 -1.59
N CYS A 18 -5.45 7.75 -2.27
CA CYS A 18 -5.04 9.08 -1.79
C CYS A 18 -5.69 9.42 -0.44
N LEU A 19 -7.01 9.21 -0.32
CA LEU A 19 -7.73 9.46 0.92
C LEU A 19 -7.28 8.51 2.05
N ALA A 20 -6.92 7.27 1.74
CA ALA A 20 -6.39 6.33 2.72
C ALA A 20 -5.05 6.80 3.28
N VAL A 21 -4.13 7.29 2.44
CA VAL A 21 -2.86 7.90 2.89
C VAL A 21 -3.11 9.03 3.87
N LEU A 22 -3.99 9.97 3.51
CA LEU A 22 -4.35 11.09 4.40
C LEU A 22 -4.99 10.59 5.70
N SER A 23 -5.85 9.58 5.63
CA SER A 23 -6.50 9.00 6.80
C SER A 23 -5.49 8.36 7.76
N PHE A 24 -4.53 7.57 7.24
CA PHE A 24 -3.49 6.96 8.05
C PHE A 24 -2.57 8.01 8.70
N LEU A 25 -2.14 9.02 7.94
CA LEU A 25 -1.29 10.11 8.45
C LEU A 25 -1.98 10.92 9.57
N ASN A 26 -3.31 11.05 9.52
CA ASN A 26 -4.10 11.71 10.55
C ASN A 26 -4.65 10.75 11.61
N HIS A 27 -4.15 9.53 11.70
CA HIS A 27 -4.53 8.51 12.67
C HIS A 27 -6.00 8.02 12.59
N PHE A 28 -6.71 8.30 11.49
CA PHE A 28 -8.04 7.75 11.20
C PHE A 28 -7.94 6.33 10.61
N TYR A 29 -7.39 5.40 11.39
CA TYR A 29 -7.05 4.04 10.91
C TYR A 29 -8.25 3.27 10.36
N TYR A 30 -9.40 3.34 11.03
CA TYR A 30 -10.62 2.68 10.58
C TYR A 30 -11.06 3.16 9.20
N LEU A 31 -11.05 4.48 8.97
CA LEU A 31 -11.38 5.06 7.67
C LEU A 31 -10.37 4.65 6.59
N GLY A 32 -9.07 4.69 6.91
CA GLY A 32 -8.01 4.27 5.99
C GLY A 32 -8.17 2.81 5.54
N ILE A 33 -8.49 1.91 6.47
CA ILE A 33 -8.74 0.50 6.16
C ILE A 33 -9.94 0.33 5.23
N ILE A 34 -11.08 0.99 5.55
CA ILE A 34 -12.28 0.92 4.69
C ILE A 34 -11.97 1.42 3.29
N LEU A 35 -11.24 2.54 3.16
CA LEU A 35 -10.89 3.11 1.87
C LEU A 35 -10.03 2.15 1.02
N ILE A 36 -9.10 1.41 1.63
CA ILE A 36 -8.31 0.41 0.91
C ILE A 36 -9.16 -0.80 0.51
N PHE A 37 -10.12 -1.23 1.33
CA PHE A 37 -11.06 -2.26 0.89
C PHE A 37 -11.91 -1.81 -0.30
N ILE A 38 -12.42 -0.57 -0.30
CA ILE A 38 -13.14 -0.01 -1.45
C ILE A 38 -12.22 0.07 -2.67
N SER A 39 -10.98 0.53 -2.48
CA SER A 39 -9.95 0.61 -3.52
C SER A 39 -9.70 -0.76 -4.17
N THR A 40 -9.49 -1.81 -3.35
CA THR A 40 -9.27 -3.19 -3.83
C THR A 40 -10.47 -3.73 -4.60
N ILE A 41 -11.69 -3.41 -4.18
CA ILE A 41 -12.91 -3.79 -4.90
C ILE A 41 -12.99 -3.04 -6.24
N ALA A 42 -12.72 -1.74 -6.25
CA ALA A 42 -12.75 -0.91 -7.45
C ALA A 42 -11.73 -1.38 -8.50
N ASP A 43 -10.50 -1.72 -8.06
CA ASP A 43 -9.43 -2.32 -8.86
C ASP A 43 -9.88 -3.64 -9.52
N PHE A 44 -10.42 -4.55 -8.73
CA PHE A 44 -10.91 -5.82 -9.27
C PHE A 44 -11.98 -5.62 -10.33
N PHE A 45 -12.91 -4.69 -10.10
CA PHE A 45 -14.03 -4.47 -11.01
C PHE A 45 -13.66 -3.66 -12.26
N ASP A 46 -12.63 -2.83 -12.25
CA ASP A 46 -12.22 -2.09 -13.46
C ASP A 46 -11.59 -3.03 -14.49
N GLY A 47 -10.69 -3.93 -14.08
CA GLY A 47 -10.14 -4.96 -14.95
C GLY A 47 -11.20 -5.96 -15.43
N PHE A 48 -12.17 -6.31 -14.59
CA PHE A 48 -13.30 -7.14 -14.98
C PHE A 48 -14.19 -6.45 -16.01
N ALA A 49 -14.56 -5.17 -15.78
CA ALA A 49 -15.39 -4.38 -16.68
C ALA A 49 -14.69 -4.12 -18.03
N ALA A 50 -13.38 -3.84 -18.04
CA ALA A 50 -12.62 -3.65 -19.26
C ALA A 50 -12.64 -4.90 -20.16
N ARG A 51 -12.50 -6.10 -19.56
CA ARG A 51 -12.58 -7.39 -20.27
C ARG A 51 -14.01 -7.68 -20.76
N LEU A 52 -15.01 -7.53 -19.90
CA LEU A 52 -16.41 -7.82 -20.24
C LEU A 52 -16.94 -6.93 -21.37
N LEU A 53 -16.54 -5.66 -21.38
CA LEU A 53 -16.96 -4.68 -22.38
C LEU A 53 -16.09 -4.68 -23.65
N ASN A 54 -15.01 -5.48 -23.69
CA ASN A 54 -14.01 -5.51 -24.76
C ASN A 54 -13.44 -4.11 -25.08
N VAL A 55 -13.11 -3.32 -24.04
CA VAL A 55 -12.62 -1.93 -24.17
C VAL A 55 -11.22 -1.75 -23.57
N GLN A 56 -10.41 -2.79 -23.59
CA GLN A 56 -9.03 -2.70 -23.15
C GLN A 56 -8.27 -1.66 -24.00
N SER A 57 -7.52 -0.78 -23.33
CA SER A 57 -6.69 0.24 -23.98
C SER A 57 -5.37 0.40 -23.22
N ASP A 58 -4.32 0.82 -23.94
CA ASP A 58 -3.03 1.10 -23.34
C ASP A 58 -3.14 2.18 -22.24
N MET A 59 -3.93 3.23 -22.50
CA MET A 59 -4.20 4.28 -21.51
C MET A 59 -4.87 3.72 -20.24
N GLY A 60 -5.84 2.81 -20.38
CA GLY A 60 -6.50 2.18 -19.23
C GLY A 60 -5.54 1.37 -18.39
N LYS A 61 -4.64 0.60 -19.03
CA LYS A 61 -3.61 -0.20 -18.38
C LYS A 61 -2.60 0.66 -17.63
N GLU A 62 -2.16 1.78 -18.22
CA GLU A 62 -1.25 2.71 -17.55
C GLU A 62 -1.92 3.43 -16.37
N LEU A 63 -3.20 3.83 -16.53
CA LEU A 63 -3.97 4.46 -15.46
C LEU A 63 -4.16 3.51 -14.27
N ASP A 64 -4.45 2.24 -14.53
CA ASP A 64 -4.56 1.15 -13.57
C ASP A 64 -3.27 1.00 -12.75
N SER A 65 -2.13 0.89 -13.42
CA SER A 65 -0.82 0.81 -12.77
C SER A 65 -0.48 2.03 -11.92
N LEU A 66 -0.87 3.23 -12.35
CA LEU A 66 -0.68 4.46 -11.58
C LEU A 66 -1.59 4.50 -10.35
N ALA A 67 -2.83 4.03 -10.46
CA ALA A 67 -3.75 3.90 -9.35
C ALA A 67 -3.23 2.89 -8.32
N ASP A 68 -2.81 1.72 -8.77
CA ASP A 68 -2.22 0.66 -7.96
C ASP A 68 -0.96 1.10 -7.23
N MET A 69 -0.13 1.91 -7.90
CA MET A 69 1.07 2.49 -7.28
C MET A 69 0.72 3.31 -6.03
N VAL A 70 -0.39 4.05 -6.04
CA VAL A 70 -0.83 4.82 -4.87
C VAL A 70 -1.49 3.90 -3.85
N SER A 71 -2.46 3.11 -4.25
CA SER A 71 -3.29 2.31 -3.35
C SER A 71 -2.54 1.11 -2.75
N PHE A 72 -1.69 0.46 -3.56
CA PHE A 72 -1.01 -0.78 -3.17
C PHE A 72 0.52 -0.66 -3.09
N GLY A 73 1.08 0.51 -3.41
CA GLY A 73 2.50 0.82 -3.23
C GLY A 73 2.74 1.88 -2.17
N PHE A 74 2.08 3.04 -2.26
CA PHE A 74 2.34 4.16 -1.35
C PHE A 74 1.63 4.00 0.00
N VAL A 75 0.42 3.42 0.03
CA VAL A 75 -0.30 3.16 1.30
C VAL A 75 0.49 2.24 2.24
N PRO A 76 0.98 1.04 1.84
CA PRO A 76 1.76 0.20 2.74
C PRO A 76 3.08 0.86 3.18
N GLY A 77 3.72 1.64 2.31
CA GLY A 77 4.88 2.44 2.67
C GLY A 77 4.55 3.49 3.73
N THR A 78 3.39 4.15 3.64
CA THR A 78 2.90 5.11 4.63
C THR A 78 2.61 4.43 5.97
N ILE A 79 1.98 3.25 5.97
CA ILE A 79 1.75 2.47 7.19
C ILE A 79 3.07 2.13 7.89
N LEU A 80 4.06 1.67 7.13
CA LEU A 80 5.39 1.37 7.67
C LEU A 80 6.08 2.63 8.20
N TYR A 81 6.03 3.75 7.47
CA TYR A 81 6.55 5.03 7.92
C TYR A 81 5.97 5.41 9.30
N ILE A 82 4.65 5.35 9.45
CA ILE A 82 3.97 5.64 10.73
C ILE A 82 4.40 4.64 11.81
N THR A 83 4.56 3.36 11.46
CA THR A 83 4.97 2.32 12.40
C THR A 83 6.39 2.57 12.92
N PHE A 84 7.33 2.92 12.05
CA PHE A 84 8.67 3.33 12.44
C PHE A 84 8.66 4.59 13.30
N CYS A 85 7.82 5.60 12.98
CA CYS A 85 7.67 6.77 13.82
C CYS A 85 7.20 6.40 15.23
N LYS A 86 6.19 5.55 15.35
CA LYS A 86 5.69 5.05 16.64
C LYS A 86 6.76 4.25 17.41
N ALA A 87 7.45 3.34 16.74
CA ALA A 87 8.50 2.50 17.34
C ALA A 87 9.68 3.33 17.90
N ASN A 88 9.93 4.50 17.32
CA ASN A 88 11.02 5.40 17.72
C ASN A 88 10.52 6.63 18.51
N HIS A 89 9.24 6.66 18.93
CA HIS A 89 8.61 7.76 19.66
C HIS A 89 8.71 9.12 18.95
N ILE A 90 8.69 9.13 17.63
CA ILE A 90 8.76 10.33 16.78
C ILE A 90 7.33 10.84 16.53
N ALA A 91 7.03 12.06 16.95
CA ALA A 91 5.69 12.64 16.85
C ALA A 91 5.48 13.46 15.56
N SER A 92 6.54 13.98 14.96
CA SER A 92 6.44 14.87 13.80
C SER A 92 7.57 14.70 12.80
N PHE A 93 7.33 15.14 11.56
CA PHE A 93 8.37 15.18 10.52
C PHE A 93 9.55 16.08 10.93
N GLN A 94 9.28 17.18 11.64
CA GLN A 94 10.32 18.07 12.13
C GLN A 94 11.27 17.37 13.10
N GLU A 95 10.74 16.50 13.97
CA GLU A 95 11.53 15.72 14.94
C GLU A 95 12.47 14.73 14.24
N ILE A 96 12.07 14.15 13.10
CA ILE A 96 12.96 13.30 12.29
C ILE A 96 14.22 14.07 11.88
N ILE A 97 14.06 15.32 11.47
CA ILE A 97 15.17 16.18 11.01
C ILE A 97 16.05 16.59 12.20
N GLU A 98 15.44 17.00 13.32
CA GLU A 98 16.15 17.44 14.52
C GLU A 98 16.95 16.31 15.17
N THR A 99 16.36 15.10 15.26
CA THR A 99 17.01 13.93 15.84
C THR A 99 17.91 13.18 14.87
N GLN A 100 17.88 13.54 13.58
CA GLN A 100 18.56 12.82 12.51
C GLN A 100 18.23 11.33 12.43
N ASN A 101 17.04 10.94 12.93
CA ASN A 101 16.56 9.56 12.89
C ASN A 101 15.76 9.31 11.62
N TYR A 102 16.43 8.92 10.54
CA TYR A 102 15.84 8.69 9.22
C TYR A 102 15.23 7.29 9.02
N LEU A 103 15.21 6.44 10.06
CA LEU A 103 14.63 5.09 10.00
C LEU A 103 13.20 5.05 9.42
N PRO A 104 12.30 6.01 9.74
CA PRO A 104 10.94 5.98 9.17
C PRO A 104 10.88 5.97 7.65
N PHE A 105 11.85 6.56 6.98
CA PHE A 105 11.86 6.58 5.52
C PHE A 105 12.15 5.23 4.87
N LEU A 106 12.69 4.25 5.62
CA LEU A 106 12.85 2.88 5.13
C LEU A 106 11.50 2.25 4.74
N GLY A 107 10.40 2.66 5.35
CA GLY A 107 9.06 2.21 4.96
C GLY A 107 8.75 2.43 3.49
N PHE A 108 9.28 3.50 2.88
CA PHE A 108 9.08 3.80 1.47
C PHE A 108 9.89 2.91 0.51
N LEU A 109 10.76 2.02 1.00
CA LEU A 109 11.34 0.99 0.16
C LEU A 109 10.25 0.12 -0.46
N VAL A 110 9.23 -0.27 0.30
CA VAL A 110 8.09 -1.03 -0.22
C VAL A 110 7.40 -0.27 -1.36
N THR A 111 7.25 1.04 -1.25
CA THR A 111 6.71 1.90 -2.31
C THR A 111 7.56 1.85 -3.58
N ILE A 112 8.89 2.03 -3.43
CA ILE A 112 9.84 2.01 -4.56
C ILE A 112 9.82 0.66 -5.27
N PHE A 113 9.86 -0.43 -4.50
CA PHE A 113 9.87 -1.78 -5.08
C PHE A 113 8.52 -2.16 -5.69
N SER A 114 7.40 -1.65 -5.16
CA SER A 114 6.07 -1.76 -5.79
C SER A 114 6.04 -1.07 -7.15
N ALA A 115 6.60 0.14 -7.27
CA ALA A 115 6.71 0.85 -8.54
C ALA A 115 7.55 0.07 -9.57
N VAL A 116 8.71 -0.44 -9.16
CA VAL A 116 9.57 -1.26 -10.02
C VAL A 116 8.84 -2.52 -10.50
N ARG A 117 8.08 -3.16 -9.59
CA ARG A 117 7.28 -4.34 -9.92
C ARG A 117 6.20 -4.04 -10.96
N LEU A 118 5.42 -2.97 -10.76
CA LEU A 118 4.36 -2.58 -11.70
C LEU A 118 4.94 -2.22 -13.07
N ALA A 119 6.08 -1.51 -13.10
CA ALA A 119 6.78 -1.19 -14.34
C ALA A 119 7.28 -2.47 -15.07
N LYS A 120 7.86 -3.44 -14.33
CA LYS A 120 8.24 -4.74 -14.90
C LYS A 120 7.04 -5.50 -15.45
N PHE A 121 5.94 -5.52 -14.69
CA PHE A 121 4.70 -6.20 -15.11
C PHE A 121 4.16 -5.65 -16.43
N ASN A 122 4.21 -4.33 -16.62
CA ASN A 122 3.75 -3.70 -17.85
C ASN A 122 4.65 -3.95 -19.07
N THR A 123 5.94 -4.20 -18.83
CA THR A 123 6.94 -4.32 -19.92
C THR A 123 7.35 -5.77 -20.22
N ASP A 124 7.20 -6.71 -19.29
CA ASP A 124 7.65 -8.09 -19.45
C ASP A 124 6.58 -8.98 -20.08
N LYS A 125 6.76 -9.33 -21.34
CA LYS A 125 5.88 -10.22 -22.11
C LYS A 125 5.80 -11.66 -21.57
N ARG A 126 6.74 -12.09 -20.71
CA ARG A 126 6.76 -13.44 -20.12
C ARG A 126 5.72 -13.62 -19.02
N GLN A 127 5.22 -12.53 -18.42
CA GLN A 127 4.25 -12.54 -17.34
C GLN A 127 2.79 -12.75 -17.80
N THR A 128 2.56 -13.02 -19.09
CA THR A 128 1.23 -13.36 -19.60
C THR A 128 0.69 -14.70 -19.10
N ASN A 129 1.57 -15.64 -18.69
CA ASN A 129 1.20 -17.01 -18.31
C ASN A 129 1.46 -17.36 -16.84
N SER A 130 2.25 -16.59 -16.08
CA SER A 130 2.51 -16.82 -14.66
C SER A 130 2.91 -15.54 -13.95
N PHE A 131 2.39 -15.33 -12.74
CA PHE A 131 2.80 -14.25 -11.87
C PHE A 131 4.15 -14.56 -11.23
N ILE A 132 5.11 -13.64 -11.34
CA ILE A 132 6.40 -13.71 -10.67
C ILE A 132 6.42 -12.65 -9.55
N GLY A 133 6.72 -13.07 -8.32
CA GLY A 133 6.79 -12.19 -7.15
C GLY A 133 5.44 -12.01 -6.43
N LEU A 134 5.48 -11.30 -5.29
CA LEU A 134 4.32 -11.04 -4.44
C LEU A 134 3.40 -9.98 -5.10
N PRO A 135 2.09 -10.22 -5.26
CA PRO A 135 1.15 -9.20 -5.75
C PRO A 135 1.10 -7.97 -4.85
N THR A 136 1.11 -6.75 -5.42
CA THR A 136 1.05 -5.49 -4.65
C THR A 136 -0.20 -5.38 -3.76
N PRO A 137 -1.42 -5.80 -4.19
CA PRO A 137 -2.57 -5.82 -3.30
C PRO A 137 -2.40 -6.78 -2.10
N ALA A 138 -1.82 -7.97 -2.33
CA ALA A 138 -1.59 -8.93 -1.25
C ALA A 138 -0.58 -8.39 -0.21
N ASN A 139 0.48 -7.73 -0.69
CA ASN A 139 1.44 -7.06 0.18
C ASN A 139 0.77 -5.95 1.02
N THR A 140 -0.11 -5.16 0.41
CA THR A 140 -0.87 -4.11 1.12
C THR A 140 -1.78 -4.70 2.19
N LEU A 141 -2.52 -5.78 1.88
CA LEU A 141 -3.37 -6.47 2.85
C LEU A 141 -2.56 -7.00 4.03
N PHE A 142 -1.34 -7.49 3.79
CA PHE A 142 -0.43 -7.88 4.87
C PHE A 142 -0.12 -6.69 5.79
N PHE A 143 0.28 -5.54 5.25
CA PHE A 143 0.59 -4.36 6.07
C PHE A 143 -0.63 -3.70 6.71
N LEU A 144 -1.85 -3.90 6.18
CA LEU A 144 -3.09 -3.45 6.85
C LEU A 144 -3.35 -4.15 8.18
N THR A 145 -2.70 -5.28 8.47
CA THR A 145 -2.78 -5.91 9.79
C THR A 145 -2.25 -5.00 10.90
N ILE A 146 -1.27 -4.13 10.61
CA ILE A 146 -0.67 -3.21 11.59
C ILE A 146 -1.69 -2.18 12.10
N PRO A 147 -2.37 -1.37 11.26
CA PRO A 147 -3.39 -0.46 11.76
C PRO A 147 -4.61 -1.16 12.38
N LEU A 148 -4.93 -2.40 12.01
CA LEU A 148 -5.94 -3.22 12.70
C LEU A 148 -5.52 -3.51 14.15
N ILE A 149 -4.23 -3.79 14.39
CA ILE A 149 -3.66 -3.96 15.72
C ILE A 149 -3.80 -2.66 16.52
N TRP A 150 -3.50 -1.49 15.92
CA TRP A 150 -3.65 -0.20 16.61
C TRP A 150 -5.10 0.13 16.99
N LEU A 151 -6.08 -0.30 16.20
CA LEU A 151 -7.50 -0.14 16.53
C LEU A 151 -7.93 -0.97 17.74
N ASN A 152 -7.26 -2.09 17.99
CA ASN A 152 -7.58 -3.00 19.10
C ASN A 152 -6.90 -2.65 20.43
N GLN A 153 -6.05 -1.62 20.46
CA GLN A 153 -5.30 -1.15 21.64
C GLN A 153 -6.16 -0.61 22.80
N SER A 154 -7.48 -0.59 22.69
CA SER A 154 -8.39 -0.10 23.74
C SER A 154 -8.56 -1.06 24.94
N LEU A 155 -7.90 -2.21 24.95
CA LEU A 155 -7.94 -3.18 26.04
C LEU A 155 -6.62 -3.14 26.78
N ASP A 156 -6.63 -2.77 28.07
CA ASP A 156 -5.57 -2.54 29.05
C ASP A 156 -4.45 -3.61 29.20
N LYS A 157 -4.04 -4.27 28.14
CA LYS A 157 -2.94 -5.24 28.15
C LYS A 157 -1.99 -4.95 27.00
N GLU A 158 -0.72 -4.71 27.30
CA GLU A 158 0.36 -4.82 26.33
C GLU A 158 0.32 -6.23 25.72
N LEU A 159 -0.14 -6.32 24.49
CA LEU A 159 -0.23 -7.58 23.78
C LEU A 159 1.15 -7.86 23.14
N TRP A 160 1.60 -9.10 23.21
CA TRP A 160 2.92 -9.53 22.72
C TRP A 160 3.22 -9.07 21.28
N TYR A 161 2.19 -8.94 20.43
CA TYR A 161 2.34 -8.48 19.04
C TYR A 161 2.66 -6.97 18.94
N GLU A 162 2.27 -6.15 19.92
CA GLU A 162 2.65 -4.74 19.97
C GLU A 162 4.16 -4.59 20.20
N VAL A 163 4.72 -5.42 21.06
CA VAL A 163 6.16 -5.48 21.28
C VAL A 163 6.91 -5.85 20.00
N ILE A 164 6.36 -6.79 19.22
CA ILE A 164 6.95 -7.20 17.95
C ILE A 164 6.92 -6.06 16.92
N ILE A 165 5.75 -5.41 16.70
CA ILE A 165 5.63 -4.33 15.71
C ILE A 165 6.33 -3.02 16.13
N SER A 166 6.70 -2.88 17.42
CA SER A 166 7.52 -1.76 17.91
C SER A 166 9.03 -2.05 17.84
N ASN A 167 9.42 -3.25 17.43
CA ASN A 167 10.83 -3.62 17.34
C ASN A 167 11.42 -3.22 15.97
N ASN A 168 12.40 -2.32 15.98
CA ASN A 168 13.05 -1.82 14.76
C ASN A 168 13.67 -2.93 13.91
N ILE A 169 14.25 -3.99 14.52
CA ILE A 169 14.85 -5.11 13.78
C ILE A 169 13.77 -5.87 13.03
N PHE A 170 12.63 -6.14 13.67
CA PHE A 170 11.49 -6.78 13.02
C PHE A 170 10.94 -5.93 11.86
N LEU A 171 10.79 -4.62 12.06
CA LEU A 171 10.30 -3.72 11.03
C LEU A 171 11.25 -3.65 9.82
N ILE A 172 12.56 -3.52 10.07
CA ILE A 172 13.57 -3.49 9.01
C ILE A 172 13.55 -4.81 8.23
N THR A 173 13.60 -5.95 8.93
CA THR A 173 13.61 -7.27 8.27
C THR A 173 12.35 -7.52 7.45
N THR A 174 11.18 -7.17 7.98
CA THR A 174 9.90 -7.31 7.27
C THR A 174 9.83 -6.39 6.05
N THR A 175 10.29 -5.14 6.16
CA THR A 175 10.34 -4.18 5.05
C THR A 175 11.25 -4.67 3.94
N LEU A 176 12.46 -5.15 4.27
CA LEU A 176 13.43 -5.66 3.29
C LEU A 176 12.93 -6.95 2.64
N LEU A 177 12.38 -7.89 3.42
CA LEU A 177 11.83 -9.13 2.90
C LEU A 177 10.67 -8.88 1.95
N SER A 178 9.72 -8.04 2.34
CA SER A 178 8.58 -7.64 1.51
C SER A 178 9.05 -6.97 0.22
N SER A 179 10.00 -6.04 0.31
CA SER A 179 10.58 -5.36 -0.85
C SER A 179 11.28 -6.34 -1.81
N TYR A 180 11.99 -7.33 -1.27
CA TYR A 180 12.63 -8.37 -2.07
C TYR A 180 11.60 -9.28 -2.76
N LEU A 181 10.54 -9.67 -2.06
CA LEU A 181 9.48 -10.54 -2.62
C LEU A 181 8.64 -9.87 -3.71
N LEU A 182 8.63 -8.53 -3.78
CA LEU A 182 7.94 -7.77 -4.82
C LEU A 182 8.64 -7.85 -6.18
N ILE A 183 9.93 -8.18 -6.26
CA ILE A 183 10.74 -8.22 -7.50
C ILE A 183 10.84 -9.61 -8.10
#